data_8e633ae277884e09a39369f694deae3a
#
_entry.id   8e633ae277884e09a39369f694deae3a
#
_cell.length_a   1.000
_cell.length_b   1.000
_cell.length_c   1.000
_cell.angle_alpha   90.00
_cell.angle_beta   90.00
_cell.angle_gamma   90.00
#
_symmetry.space_group_name_H-M   'P 1'
#
loop_
_entity.id
_entity.type
_entity.pdbx_description
1 polymer ?
#
loop_
_entity_poly.entity_id
_entity_poly.type
_entity_poly.pdbx_seq_one_letter_code
_entity_poly.pdbx_strand_id
1 'polypeptide(L)'
;MHKNLFDHVNTRPEAIHLPDGTNPDAADACAKYNDIIHSVGGIDLQLLGLGPNGHIGFNEPGEAFELETHCVDLTQETIEANKRFFDGNVDLVPKQAYTMGIKTIMQARKVLMVVNGTSKAEIVKKAFFGPVTPEVPASILQMHPDFTLVGDEEALSLI
;
A
#
# COMPACT_ATOMS: atom_id res chain seq x y z
N MET A 1 -5.25 0.26 -13.84
CA MET A 1 -5.86 -1.05 -13.49
C MET A 1 -6.66 -1.62 -14.66
N HIS A 2 -7.55 -0.90 -15.36
CA HIS A 2 -8.33 -1.43 -16.47
C HIS A 2 -7.45 -2.16 -17.49
N LYS A 3 -6.56 -1.44 -18.19
CA LYS A 3 -5.66 -2.00 -19.21
C LYS A 3 -4.87 -3.25 -18.77
N ASN A 4 -4.51 -3.34 -17.49
CA ASN A 4 -3.58 -4.38 -17.01
C ASN A 4 -4.26 -5.51 -16.23
N LEU A 5 -5.54 -5.33 -15.83
CA LEU A 5 -6.25 -6.33 -15.03
C LEU A 5 -7.74 -6.41 -15.39
N PHE A 6 -8.52 -5.34 -15.15
CA PHE A 6 -9.98 -5.44 -15.16
C PHE A 6 -10.54 -5.79 -16.54
N ASP A 7 -9.93 -5.33 -17.63
CA ASP A 7 -10.37 -5.65 -19.01
C ASP A 7 -10.04 -7.11 -19.42
N HIS A 8 -9.27 -7.83 -18.61
CA HIS A 8 -8.85 -9.21 -18.87
C HIS A 8 -9.57 -10.25 -18.00
N VAL A 9 -10.43 -9.81 -17.09
CA VAL A 9 -11.18 -10.67 -16.17
C VAL A 9 -12.67 -10.31 -16.22
N ASN A 10 -13.53 -11.16 -15.68
CA ASN A 10 -14.98 -10.98 -15.69
C ASN A 10 -15.50 -10.11 -14.51
N THR A 11 -14.69 -9.16 -14.03
CA THR A 11 -15.09 -8.23 -12.97
C THR A 11 -16.16 -7.27 -13.49
N ARG A 12 -17.24 -7.14 -12.75
CA ARG A 12 -18.29 -6.16 -13.06
C ARG A 12 -17.84 -4.76 -12.68
N PRO A 13 -18.11 -3.72 -13.50
CA PRO A 13 -17.67 -2.34 -13.22
C PRO A 13 -18.12 -1.83 -11.85
N GLU A 14 -19.32 -2.17 -11.41
CA GLU A 14 -19.87 -1.76 -10.11
C GLU A 14 -19.18 -2.43 -8.90
N ALA A 15 -18.32 -3.42 -9.14
CA ALA A 15 -17.51 -4.08 -8.10
C ALA A 15 -16.08 -3.51 -8.02
N ILE A 16 -15.78 -2.45 -8.77
CA ILE A 16 -14.47 -1.78 -8.76
C ILE A 16 -14.60 -0.51 -7.93
N HIS A 17 -13.91 -0.45 -6.81
CA HIS A 17 -13.98 0.65 -5.86
C HIS A 17 -12.62 1.29 -5.65
N LEU A 18 -12.60 2.62 -5.62
CA LEU A 18 -11.43 3.44 -5.30
C LEU A 18 -11.88 4.56 -4.36
N PRO A 19 -11.01 5.08 -3.48
CA PRO A 19 -11.28 6.35 -2.81
C PRO A 19 -11.48 7.46 -3.83
N ASP A 20 -12.44 8.35 -3.59
CA ASP A 20 -12.71 9.49 -4.49
C ASP A 20 -11.66 10.59 -4.30
N GLY A 21 -10.59 10.54 -5.11
CA GLY A 21 -9.52 11.54 -5.11
C GLY A 21 -9.94 12.93 -5.63
N THR A 22 -11.18 13.10 -6.09
CA THR A 22 -11.72 14.39 -6.54
C THR A 22 -12.58 15.07 -5.49
N ASN A 23 -12.94 14.36 -4.41
CA ASN A 23 -13.70 14.90 -3.31
C ASN A 23 -12.84 15.91 -2.51
N PRO A 24 -13.27 17.18 -2.38
CA PRO A 24 -12.52 18.19 -1.63
C PRO A 24 -12.52 17.93 -0.10
N ASP A 25 -13.46 17.11 0.40
CA ASP A 25 -13.51 16.66 1.79
C ASP A 25 -12.83 15.27 1.90
N ALA A 26 -11.56 15.30 2.30
CA ALA A 26 -10.76 14.09 2.44
C ALA A 26 -11.32 13.15 3.53
N ALA A 27 -11.89 13.70 4.61
CA ALA A 27 -12.46 12.87 5.68
C ALA A 27 -13.70 12.11 5.18
N ASP A 28 -14.58 12.78 4.44
CA ASP A 28 -15.76 12.16 3.82
C ASP A 28 -15.35 11.08 2.79
N ALA A 29 -14.37 11.38 1.92
CA ALA A 29 -13.87 10.41 0.94
C ALA A 29 -13.32 9.14 1.60
N CYS A 30 -12.52 9.30 2.66
CA CYS A 30 -11.93 8.20 3.40
C CYS A 30 -13.00 7.39 4.16
N ALA A 31 -13.96 8.05 4.81
CA ALA A 31 -15.05 7.39 5.51
C ALA A 31 -15.91 6.54 4.55
N LYS A 32 -16.31 7.11 3.41
CA LYS A 32 -17.06 6.38 2.38
C LYS A 32 -16.31 5.15 1.86
N TYR A 33 -15.01 5.24 1.69
CA TYR A 33 -14.22 4.08 1.25
C TYR A 33 -14.14 2.99 2.32
N ASN A 34 -14.00 3.36 3.59
CA ASN A 34 -14.10 2.42 4.72
C ASN A 34 -15.47 1.74 4.75
N ASP A 35 -16.57 2.49 4.55
CA ASP A 35 -17.92 1.94 4.51
C ASP A 35 -18.10 0.94 3.36
N ILE A 36 -17.52 1.19 2.19
CA ILE A 36 -17.50 0.24 1.08
C ILE A 36 -16.81 -1.06 1.50
N ILE A 37 -15.60 -0.98 2.07
CA ILE A 37 -14.86 -2.16 2.54
C ILE A 37 -15.70 -2.97 3.54
N HIS A 38 -16.32 -2.30 4.50
CA HIS A 38 -17.19 -2.96 5.48
C HIS A 38 -18.42 -3.60 4.83
N SER A 39 -19.06 -2.90 3.87
CA SER A 39 -20.28 -3.37 3.21
C SER A 39 -20.08 -4.65 2.39
N VAL A 40 -18.88 -4.86 1.86
CA VAL A 40 -18.52 -6.07 1.11
C VAL A 40 -17.99 -7.20 2.00
N GLY A 41 -17.95 -7.00 3.33
CA GLY A 41 -17.51 -8.01 4.30
C GLY A 41 -16.00 -8.06 4.54
N GLY A 42 -15.29 -6.96 4.23
CA GLY A 42 -13.85 -6.83 4.40
C GLY A 42 -13.05 -7.30 3.19
N ILE A 43 -11.76 -7.55 3.40
CA ILE A 43 -10.79 -7.89 2.35
C ILE A 43 -10.41 -9.36 2.49
N ASP A 44 -10.62 -10.17 1.43
CA ASP A 44 -10.19 -11.57 1.39
C ASP A 44 -8.69 -11.70 1.15
N LEU A 45 -8.16 -10.90 0.20
CA LEU A 45 -6.75 -10.89 -0.16
C LEU A 45 -6.27 -9.45 -0.38
N GLN A 46 -5.34 -9.02 0.45
CA GLN A 46 -4.63 -7.75 0.28
C GLN A 46 -3.33 -7.98 -0.48
N LEU A 47 -3.21 -7.43 -1.69
CA LEU A 47 -1.95 -7.42 -2.43
C LEU A 47 -1.18 -6.14 -2.09
N LEU A 48 0.11 -6.28 -1.77
CA LEU A 48 1.02 -5.19 -1.41
C LEU A 48 2.33 -5.27 -2.20
N GLY A 49 2.89 -4.10 -2.49
CA GLY A 49 4.31 -3.93 -2.74
C GLY A 49 5.01 -3.37 -1.50
N LEU A 50 6.34 -3.29 -1.56
CA LEU A 50 7.17 -2.73 -0.48
C LEU A 50 7.88 -1.47 -0.98
N GLY A 51 7.64 -0.34 -0.32
CA GLY A 51 8.37 0.90 -0.60
C GLY A 51 9.85 0.83 -0.18
N PRO A 52 10.71 1.69 -0.72
CA PRO A 52 12.14 1.67 -0.42
C PRO A 52 12.44 1.96 1.06
N ASN A 53 11.58 2.74 1.73
CA ASN A 53 11.66 3.08 3.15
C ASN A 53 10.80 2.17 4.05
N GLY A 54 10.19 1.12 3.49
CA GLY A 54 9.35 0.18 4.22
C GLY A 54 7.86 0.54 4.26
N HIS A 55 7.41 1.53 3.51
CA HIS A 55 5.99 1.85 3.44
C HIS A 55 5.20 0.74 2.74
N ILE A 56 3.93 0.60 3.13
CA ILE A 56 2.92 -0.26 2.48
C ILE A 56 1.68 0.58 2.16
N GLY A 57 1.19 0.48 0.92
CA GLY A 57 0.31 1.50 0.37
C GLY A 57 1.06 2.84 0.33
N PHE A 58 0.47 3.89 0.91
CA PHE A 58 1.16 5.14 1.21
C PHE A 58 1.26 5.38 2.74
N ASN A 59 1.27 4.30 3.55
CA ASN A 59 1.59 4.41 4.96
C ASN A 59 3.11 4.56 5.11
N GLU A 60 3.57 5.80 5.15
CA GLU A 60 4.98 6.19 5.25
C GLU A 60 5.52 5.98 6.67
N PRO A 61 6.85 5.88 6.86
CA PRO A 61 7.48 5.87 8.18
C PRO A 61 6.99 7.03 9.06
N GLY A 62 6.65 6.72 10.31
CA GLY A 62 6.08 7.69 11.25
C GLY A 62 6.26 7.28 12.71
N GLU A 63 5.62 8.02 13.60
CA GLU A 63 5.65 7.77 15.06
C GLU A 63 4.57 6.77 15.49
N ALA A 64 3.53 6.57 14.67
CA ALA A 64 2.43 5.68 14.93
C ALA A 64 1.94 4.98 13.66
N PHE A 65 1.21 3.89 13.82
CA PHE A 65 0.48 3.25 12.72
C PHE A 65 -0.87 3.93 12.52
N GLU A 66 -1.10 4.51 11.35
CA GLU A 66 -2.41 5.03 10.96
C GLU A 66 -3.39 3.88 10.75
N LEU A 67 -4.58 4.00 11.34
CA LEU A 67 -5.50 2.85 11.44
C LEU A 67 -6.42 2.72 10.24
N GLU A 68 -7.16 3.77 9.91
CA GLU A 68 -8.22 3.76 8.90
C GLU A 68 -7.72 4.39 7.58
N THR A 69 -8.56 4.34 6.54
CA THR A 69 -8.26 5.07 5.30
C THR A 69 -8.10 6.55 5.60
N HIS A 70 -7.01 7.13 5.13
CA HIS A 70 -6.65 8.52 5.42
C HIS A 70 -6.00 9.19 4.21
N CYS A 71 -5.96 10.51 4.24
CA CYS A 71 -5.19 11.33 3.31
C CYS A 71 -3.78 11.52 3.86
N VAL A 72 -2.78 11.28 3.04
CA VAL A 72 -1.37 11.40 3.40
C VAL A 72 -0.68 12.41 2.50
N ASP A 73 0.18 13.25 3.07
CA ASP A 73 1.14 14.04 2.31
C ASP A 73 2.29 13.13 1.89
N LEU A 74 2.53 13.03 0.57
CA LEU A 74 3.58 12.17 0.04
C LEU A 74 4.96 12.76 0.35
N THR A 75 5.90 11.89 0.73
CA THR A 75 7.30 12.28 0.90
C THR A 75 7.90 12.70 -0.45
N GLN A 76 8.94 13.54 -0.43
CA GLN A 76 9.63 13.95 -1.66
C GLN A 76 10.19 12.75 -2.41
N GLU A 77 10.68 11.72 -1.71
CA GLU A 77 11.15 10.48 -2.30
C GLU A 77 10.02 9.74 -3.04
N THR A 78 8.84 9.65 -2.44
CA THR A 78 7.66 9.01 -3.06
C THR A 78 7.18 9.80 -4.28
N ILE A 79 7.16 11.14 -4.21
CA ILE A 79 6.82 12.01 -5.35
C ILE A 79 7.82 11.79 -6.50
N GLU A 80 9.11 11.79 -6.21
CA GLU A 80 10.17 11.57 -7.20
C GLU A 80 10.09 10.18 -7.84
N ALA A 81 9.82 9.13 -7.05
CA ALA A 81 9.65 7.78 -7.54
C ALA A 81 8.42 7.63 -8.47
N ASN A 82 7.37 8.41 -8.23
CA ASN A 82 6.13 8.36 -9.01
C ASN A 82 6.15 9.21 -10.30
N LYS A 83 7.12 10.13 -10.48
CA LYS A 83 7.22 10.94 -11.72
C LYS A 83 7.26 10.12 -13.00
N ARG A 84 7.71 8.87 -12.94
CA ARG A 84 7.70 7.92 -14.07
C ARG A 84 6.32 7.68 -14.68
N PHE A 85 5.25 7.92 -13.94
CA PHE A 85 3.87 7.81 -14.40
C PHE A 85 3.31 9.14 -14.95
N PHE A 86 4.12 10.22 -14.89
CA PHE A 86 3.77 11.57 -15.30
C PHE A 86 4.82 12.13 -16.28
N ASP A 87 5.28 11.30 -17.21
CA ASP A 87 6.27 11.65 -18.26
C ASP A 87 7.57 12.26 -17.70
N GLY A 88 7.93 11.87 -16.48
CA GLY A 88 9.10 12.38 -15.78
C GLY A 88 8.93 13.76 -15.13
N ASN A 89 7.74 14.36 -15.23
CA ASN A 89 7.45 15.68 -14.67
C ASN A 89 6.97 15.58 -13.22
N VAL A 90 7.84 15.97 -12.27
CA VAL A 90 7.56 15.93 -10.83
C VAL A 90 6.44 16.90 -10.41
N ASP A 91 6.25 18.02 -11.15
CA ASP A 91 5.24 19.02 -10.81
C ASP A 91 3.82 18.53 -11.08
N LEU A 92 3.67 17.54 -11.95
CA LEU A 92 2.38 16.90 -12.26
C LEU A 92 2.01 15.79 -11.26
N VAL A 93 2.96 15.35 -10.45
CA VAL A 93 2.70 14.32 -9.43
C VAL A 93 1.85 14.91 -8.31
N PRO A 94 0.70 14.31 -7.96
CA PRO A 94 -0.08 14.73 -6.80
C PRO A 94 0.78 14.76 -5.54
N LYS A 95 0.57 15.75 -4.68
CA LYS A 95 1.30 15.90 -3.41
C LYS A 95 0.68 15.07 -2.29
N GLN A 96 -0.57 14.65 -2.48
CA GLN A 96 -1.36 13.88 -1.52
C GLN A 96 -1.92 12.62 -2.17
N ALA A 97 -2.19 11.61 -1.35
CA ALA A 97 -2.86 10.38 -1.77
C ALA A 97 -3.81 9.89 -0.68
N TYR A 98 -4.84 9.14 -1.07
CA TYR A 98 -5.61 8.34 -0.13
C TYR A 98 -5.03 6.94 -0.04
N THR A 99 -4.93 6.42 1.17
CA THR A 99 -4.42 5.08 1.43
C THR A 99 -5.24 4.38 2.51
N MET A 100 -5.42 3.07 2.36
CA MET A 100 -5.92 2.24 3.45
C MET A 100 -4.92 2.28 4.61
N GLY A 101 -5.44 2.44 5.81
CA GLY A 101 -4.62 2.39 7.00
C GLY A 101 -4.19 0.97 7.40
N ILE A 102 -3.27 0.90 8.32
CA ILE A 102 -2.65 -0.35 8.77
C ILE A 102 -3.66 -1.32 9.38
N LYS A 103 -4.64 -0.83 10.15
CA LYS A 103 -5.69 -1.70 10.72
C LYS A 103 -6.48 -2.42 9.62
N THR A 104 -6.88 -1.69 8.56
CA THR A 104 -7.63 -2.27 7.45
C THR A 104 -6.82 -3.34 6.73
N ILE A 105 -5.51 -3.10 6.51
CA ILE A 105 -4.58 -4.07 5.93
C ILE A 105 -4.47 -5.31 6.82
N MET A 106 -4.27 -5.12 8.13
CA MET A 106 -4.11 -6.20 9.11
C MET A 106 -5.40 -7.01 9.35
N GLN A 107 -6.56 -6.46 9.01
CA GLN A 107 -7.85 -7.15 9.07
C GLN A 107 -8.17 -7.96 7.81
N ALA A 108 -7.38 -7.86 6.75
CA ALA A 108 -7.52 -8.73 5.59
C ALA A 108 -7.35 -10.21 6.02
N ARG A 109 -8.08 -11.12 5.37
CA ARG A 109 -7.95 -12.56 5.68
C ARG A 109 -6.58 -13.09 5.31
N LYS A 110 -6.02 -12.58 4.20
CA LYS A 110 -4.68 -12.90 3.70
C LYS A 110 -3.98 -11.65 3.21
N VAL A 111 -2.68 -11.58 3.44
CA VAL A 111 -1.83 -10.55 2.85
C VAL A 111 -0.76 -11.21 1.99
N LEU A 112 -0.67 -10.77 0.74
CA LEU A 112 0.36 -11.17 -0.20
C LEU A 112 1.22 -9.96 -0.55
N MET A 113 2.49 -10.01 -0.23
CA MET A 113 3.45 -9.00 -0.64
C MET A 113 4.37 -9.53 -1.75
N VAL A 114 4.56 -8.71 -2.78
CA VAL A 114 5.46 -9.04 -3.89
C VAL A 114 6.58 -8.00 -3.95
N VAL A 115 7.82 -8.49 -3.97
CA VAL A 115 9.03 -7.66 -4.05
C VAL A 115 9.98 -8.21 -5.10
N ASN A 116 10.76 -7.33 -5.75
CA ASN A 116 11.76 -7.76 -6.71
C ASN A 116 12.95 -6.80 -6.81
N GLY A 117 14.10 -7.37 -7.10
CA GLY A 117 15.34 -6.66 -7.37
C GLY A 117 16.17 -6.35 -6.12
N THR A 118 17.47 -6.24 -6.30
CA THR A 118 18.49 -6.04 -5.26
C THR A 118 18.21 -4.83 -4.36
N SER A 119 17.60 -3.76 -4.91
CA SER A 119 17.27 -2.55 -4.14
C SER A 119 16.28 -2.78 -3.00
N LYS A 120 15.61 -3.95 -2.98
CA LYS A 120 14.65 -4.32 -1.92
C LYS A 120 15.29 -5.16 -0.80
N ALA A 121 16.47 -5.73 -0.99
CA ALA A 121 17.06 -6.68 -0.07
C ALA A 121 17.21 -6.13 1.37
N GLU A 122 17.75 -4.92 1.51
CA GLU A 122 17.93 -4.28 2.81
C GLU A 122 16.60 -3.98 3.52
N ILE A 123 15.61 -3.46 2.78
CA ILE A 123 14.33 -3.12 3.39
C ILE A 123 13.50 -4.39 3.71
N VAL A 124 13.61 -5.45 2.92
CA VAL A 124 13.01 -6.77 3.23
C VAL A 124 13.58 -7.30 4.54
N LYS A 125 14.91 -7.31 4.69
CA LYS A 125 15.56 -7.71 5.93
C LYS A 125 15.11 -6.86 7.12
N LYS A 126 15.12 -5.53 6.96
CA LYS A 126 14.70 -4.60 8.02
C LYS A 126 13.24 -4.80 8.42
N ALA A 127 12.34 -5.00 7.44
CA ALA A 127 10.91 -5.14 7.68
C ALA A 127 10.53 -6.49 8.31
N PHE A 128 11.17 -7.59 7.96
CA PHE A 128 10.71 -8.92 8.35
C PHE A 128 11.64 -9.66 9.31
N PHE A 129 12.83 -9.13 9.57
CA PHE A 129 13.81 -9.67 10.52
C PHE A 129 14.30 -8.63 11.54
N GLY A 130 13.79 -7.40 11.44
CA GLY A 130 13.98 -6.33 12.41
C GLY A 130 12.81 -6.23 13.41
N PRO A 131 12.80 -5.21 14.26
CA PRO A 131 11.72 -4.96 15.20
C PRO A 131 10.45 -4.48 14.46
N VAL A 132 9.28 -4.80 15.04
CA VAL A 132 8.01 -4.22 14.60
C VAL A 132 7.95 -2.76 15.08
N THR A 133 7.90 -1.83 14.14
CA THR A 133 7.93 -0.39 14.44
C THR A 133 7.23 0.43 13.34
N PRO A 134 6.54 1.54 13.69
CA PRO A 134 5.97 2.46 12.69
C PRO A 134 7.03 3.14 11.80
N GLU A 135 8.29 3.18 12.22
CA GLU A 135 9.41 3.67 11.38
C GLU A 135 9.67 2.77 10.17
N VAL A 136 9.15 1.54 10.19
CA VAL A 136 9.14 0.60 9.07
C VAL A 136 7.74 -0.01 8.97
N PRO A 137 6.77 0.66 8.34
CA PRO A 137 5.37 0.26 8.40
C PRO A 137 5.10 -1.19 7.99
N ALA A 138 5.83 -1.73 7.01
CA ALA A 138 5.73 -3.14 6.60
C ALA A 138 6.07 -4.12 7.72
N SER A 139 6.81 -3.70 8.75
CA SER A 139 7.22 -4.58 9.85
C SER A 139 6.03 -5.14 10.63
N ILE A 140 4.88 -4.44 10.64
CA ILE A 140 3.66 -4.92 11.30
C ILE A 140 3.16 -6.24 10.71
N LEU A 141 3.45 -6.52 9.45
CA LEU A 141 3.03 -7.74 8.77
C LEU A 141 3.65 -9.01 9.36
N GLN A 142 4.73 -8.90 10.16
CA GLN A 142 5.24 -10.01 10.97
C GLN A 142 4.18 -10.55 11.95
N MET A 143 3.19 -9.74 12.31
CA MET A 143 2.11 -10.12 13.24
C MET A 143 0.84 -10.58 12.53
N HIS A 144 0.82 -10.58 11.19
CA HIS A 144 -0.37 -11.00 10.45
C HIS A 144 -0.46 -12.54 10.40
N PRO A 145 -1.62 -13.14 10.71
CA PRO A 145 -1.75 -14.60 10.83
C PRO A 145 -1.61 -15.37 9.50
N ASP A 146 -1.88 -14.71 8.37
CA ASP A 146 -1.79 -15.33 7.02
C ASP A 146 -1.09 -14.34 6.08
N PHE A 147 0.23 -14.15 6.29
CA PHE A 147 1.09 -13.30 5.49
C PHE A 147 2.01 -14.15 4.61
N THR A 148 2.09 -13.81 3.33
CA THR A 148 2.99 -14.43 2.37
C THR A 148 3.85 -13.36 1.70
N LEU A 149 5.17 -13.50 1.80
CA LEU A 149 6.15 -12.73 1.05
C LEU A 149 6.61 -13.53 -0.18
N VAL A 150 6.50 -12.94 -1.36
CA VAL A 150 7.04 -13.49 -2.61
C VAL A 150 8.10 -12.53 -3.14
N GLY A 151 9.30 -13.02 -3.33
CA GLY A 151 10.41 -12.24 -3.85
C GLY A 151 11.28 -13.04 -4.81
N ASP A 152 12.00 -12.33 -5.69
CA ASP A 152 13.08 -12.94 -6.44
C ASP A 152 14.34 -13.14 -5.56
N GLU A 153 15.31 -13.89 -6.06
CA GLU A 153 16.56 -14.18 -5.33
C GLU A 153 17.32 -12.91 -4.93
N GLU A 154 17.23 -11.86 -5.76
CA GLU A 154 17.90 -10.60 -5.51
C GLU A 154 17.26 -9.83 -4.34
N ALA A 155 15.94 -9.74 -4.31
CA ALA A 155 15.21 -9.08 -3.22
C ALA A 155 15.34 -9.83 -1.89
N LEU A 156 15.52 -11.15 -1.93
CA LEU A 156 15.64 -12.03 -0.76
C LEU A 156 17.10 -12.35 -0.38
N SER A 157 18.09 -11.74 -1.05
CA SER A 157 19.52 -12.09 -0.91
C SER A 157 20.13 -11.84 0.47
N LEU A 158 19.47 -11.11 1.35
CA LEU A 158 19.95 -10.82 2.71
C LEU A 158 19.20 -11.56 3.83
N ILE A 159 18.35 -12.51 3.47
CA ILE A 159 17.57 -13.33 4.40
C ILE A 159 17.75 -14.81 4.17
#